data_071c6a960774c394565e62105962c938
#
_entry.id   071c6a960774c394565e62105962c938
#
_cell.length_a   1.000
_cell.length_b   1.000
_cell.length_c   1.000
_cell.angle_alpha   90.00
_cell.angle_beta   90.00
_cell.angle_gamma   90.00
#
_symmetry.space_group_name_H-M   'P 1'
#
loop_
_entity.id
_entity.type
_entity.pdbx_description
1 polymer ?
#
loop_
_entity_poly.entity_id
_entity_poly.type
_entity_poly.pdbx_seq_one_letter_code
_entity_poly.pdbx_strand_id
1 'polypeptide(L)'
;THIEKFGTVICAGGGVGTAPMLPIIRALKTAGNRVLSVIAGRNKDLVILEDEVRESSDKLIIMTDDGSKGEKGVITIGMEKLINQEHIDKVFAIGPPIMMKFFCKLTEKYNIPTDVSLNTIMVDGTGMCGACRLSIGGKTKFVCIDGPEFDGALVDWDEMLKRIGTFKEAEQKEMRHFEEHLCNNTTNTPCHATNADNRKDTKKCEDSEETLEQLIDRDSKWRTDMRKTMKPKERMLIECVTMPELAPEYRISHRKEEVNQGLTLEMAMKEAKRCLDCAKPACMEGCPVSINIPSFIKNIERGNITGAARVLKSTSSLPAVCGRVCPQEKQCESRCLHLKTGGEAVAIGYLERFAADYEREHGGA
;
A
#
# COMPACT_ATOMS: atom_id res chain seq x y z
N THR A 1 -0.52 10.32 19.21
CA THR A 1 -1.66 10.92 19.93
C THR A 1 -1.18 11.43 21.27
N HIS A 2 -1.48 12.69 21.62
CA HIS A 2 -1.21 13.22 22.95
C HIS A 2 -2.29 12.71 23.92
N ILE A 3 -1.87 12.01 24.96
CA ILE A 3 -2.75 11.41 25.96
C ILE A 3 -2.53 12.06 27.31
N GLU A 4 -3.56 12.65 27.86
CA GLU A 4 -3.59 13.24 29.20
C GLU A 4 -4.98 13.12 29.82
N LYS A 5 -5.17 13.60 31.04
CA LYS A 5 -6.48 13.63 31.68
C LYS A 5 -7.24 14.89 31.23
N PHE A 6 -8.07 14.75 30.21
CA PHE A 6 -8.93 15.81 29.69
C PHE A 6 -10.24 15.96 30.50
N GLY A 7 -10.80 14.85 30.98
CA GLY A 7 -12.11 14.77 31.61
C GLY A 7 -13.02 13.76 30.93
N THR A 8 -14.14 14.21 30.34
CA THR A 8 -15.03 13.36 29.55
C THR A 8 -14.69 13.50 28.06
N VAL A 9 -14.33 12.40 27.42
CA VAL A 9 -13.90 12.39 26.02
C VAL A 9 -14.80 11.50 25.17
N ILE A 10 -15.02 11.92 23.90
CA ILE A 10 -15.65 11.05 22.89
C ILE A 10 -14.57 10.50 21.98
N CYS A 11 -14.60 9.16 21.76
CA CYS A 11 -13.78 8.45 20.78
C CYS A 11 -14.68 7.92 19.66
N ALA A 12 -14.54 8.46 18.46
CA ALA A 12 -15.38 8.13 17.31
C ALA A 12 -14.61 7.36 16.24
N GLY A 13 -14.99 6.08 16.03
CA GLY A 13 -14.35 5.17 15.05
C GLY A 13 -15.29 4.80 13.90
N GLY A 14 -14.95 5.13 12.65
CA GLY A 14 -15.74 4.77 11.47
C GLY A 14 -15.11 3.64 10.64
N GLY A 15 -15.81 2.51 10.52
CA GLY A 15 -15.32 1.35 9.77
C GLY A 15 -13.96 0.87 10.30
N VAL A 16 -12.98 0.72 9.40
CA VAL A 16 -11.59 0.34 9.76
C VAL A 16 -10.96 1.30 10.77
N GLY A 17 -11.40 2.58 10.83
CA GLY A 17 -10.91 3.56 11.79
C GLY A 17 -11.15 3.18 13.26
N THR A 18 -12.01 2.22 13.55
CA THR A 18 -12.20 1.65 14.90
C THR A 18 -10.94 0.95 15.41
N ALA A 19 -10.18 0.31 14.51
CA ALA A 19 -8.97 -0.42 14.90
C ALA A 19 -7.86 0.50 15.47
N PRO A 20 -7.42 1.58 14.79
CA PRO A 20 -6.47 2.53 15.38
C PRO A 20 -7.06 3.36 16.53
N MET A 21 -8.38 3.48 16.65
CA MET A 21 -9.02 4.15 17.78
C MET A 21 -8.93 3.34 19.08
N LEU A 22 -8.96 2.02 19.04
CA LEU A 22 -8.96 1.16 20.22
C LEU A 22 -7.76 1.39 21.17
N PRO A 23 -6.49 1.45 20.71
CA PRO A 23 -5.37 1.77 21.58
C PRO A 23 -5.47 3.18 22.20
N ILE A 24 -6.05 4.15 21.49
CA ILE A 24 -6.29 5.51 22.01
C ILE A 24 -7.33 5.47 23.13
N ILE A 25 -8.44 4.75 22.95
CA ILE A 25 -9.47 4.51 23.96
C ILE A 25 -8.85 3.95 25.24
N ARG A 26 -8.04 2.88 25.12
CA ARG A 26 -7.37 2.23 26.25
C ARG A 26 -6.40 3.16 26.98
N ALA A 27 -5.62 3.94 26.23
CA ALA A 27 -4.69 4.90 26.79
C ALA A 27 -5.41 6.05 27.53
N LEU A 28 -6.47 6.60 26.94
CA LEU A 28 -7.30 7.63 27.57
C LEU A 28 -7.96 7.12 28.84
N LYS A 29 -8.49 5.90 28.83
CA LYS A 29 -9.06 5.24 30.01
C LYS A 29 -8.02 5.07 31.12
N THR A 30 -6.82 4.61 30.78
CA THR A 30 -5.70 4.45 31.73
C THR A 30 -5.27 5.80 32.31
N ALA A 31 -5.34 6.89 31.54
CA ALA A 31 -5.07 8.26 32.01
C ALA A 31 -6.16 8.84 32.93
N GLY A 32 -7.22 8.07 33.19
CA GLY A 32 -8.30 8.46 34.10
C GLY A 32 -9.37 9.35 33.49
N ASN A 33 -9.56 9.30 32.17
CA ASN A 33 -10.66 9.95 31.48
C ASN A 33 -11.93 9.09 31.56
N ARG A 34 -13.09 9.76 31.52
CA ARG A 34 -14.36 9.12 31.19
C ARG A 34 -14.46 9.01 29.66
N VAL A 35 -14.47 7.79 29.14
CA VAL A 35 -14.42 7.53 27.71
C VAL A 35 -15.78 7.09 27.19
N LEU A 36 -16.35 7.88 26.28
CA LEU A 36 -17.58 7.59 25.57
C LEU A 36 -17.21 7.24 24.13
N SER A 37 -17.58 6.07 23.67
CA SER A 37 -17.21 5.61 22.32
C SER A 37 -18.41 5.57 21.38
N VAL A 38 -18.19 5.96 20.13
CA VAL A 38 -19.15 5.79 19.04
C VAL A 38 -18.45 5.06 17.91
N ILE A 39 -18.93 3.88 17.53
CA ILE A 39 -18.41 3.14 16.39
C ILE A 39 -19.49 2.99 15.32
N ALA A 40 -19.08 2.99 14.06
CA ALA A 40 -20.03 2.87 12.97
C ALA A 40 -19.53 2.05 11.80
N GLY A 41 -20.48 1.43 11.10
CA GLY A 41 -20.28 0.70 9.85
C GLY A 41 -21.47 0.88 8.92
N ARG A 42 -21.33 0.53 7.64
CA ARG A 42 -22.47 0.54 6.70
C ARG A 42 -23.54 -0.48 7.11
N ASN A 43 -23.12 -1.63 7.62
CA ASN A 43 -23.95 -2.72 8.11
C ASN A 43 -23.29 -3.43 9.29
N LYS A 44 -23.95 -4.42 9.87
CA LYS A 44 -23.47 -5.19 11.02
C LYS A 44 -22.12 -5.90 10.78
N ASP A 45 -21.86 -6.35 9.54
CA ASP A 45 -20.68 -7.13 9.20
C ASP A 45 -19.41 -6.25 9.10
N LEU A 46 -19.59 -4.94 8.98
CA LEU A 46 -18.54 -3.92 8.95
C LEU A 46 -18.31 -3.21 10.30
N VAL A 47 -19.04 -3.60 11.34
CA VAL A 47 -18.77 -3.17 12.71
C VAL A 47 -17.74 -4.10 13.33
N ILE A 48 -16.55 -3.59 13.58
CA ILE A 48 -15.40 -4.36 14.07
C ILE A 48 -15.05 -3.99 15.51
N LEU A 49 -14.41 -4.91 16.26
CA LEU A 49 -13.86 -4.68 17.60
C LEU A 49 -14.87 -4.15 18.62
N GLU A 50 -16.14 -4.53 18.48
CA GLU A 50 -17.20 -4.05 19.39
C GLU A 50 -16.94 -4.41 20.85
N ASP A 51 -16.60 -5.68 21.11
CA ASP A 51 -16.42 -6.19 22.47
C ASP A 51 -15.24 -5.49 23.14
N GLU A 52 -14.13 -5.34 22.43
CA GLU A 52 -12.91 -4.69 22.95
C GLU A 52 -13.14 -3.19 23.22
N VAL A 53 -13.90 -2.51 22.36
CA VAL A 53 -14.27 -1.10 22.57
C VAL A 53 -15.24 -0.98 23.74
N ARG A 54 -16.20 -1.90 23.88
CA ARG A 54 -17.17 -1.93 24.98
C ARG A 54 -16.49 -2.11 26.33
N GLU A 55 -15.53 -3.04 26.42
CA GLU A 55 -14.76 -3.28 27.64
C GLU A 55 -13.87 -2.10 28.04
N SER A 56 -13.39 -1.34 27.03
CA SER A 56 -12.46 -0.23 27.24
C SER A 56 -13.15 1.12 27.42
N SER A 57 -14.49 1.22 27.27
CA SER A 57 -15.26 2.45 27.31
C SER A 57 -16.27 2.48 28.45
N ASP A 58 -16.62 3.67 28.95
CA ASP A 58 -17.69 3.83 29.96
C ASP A 58 -19.07 3.74 29.31
N LYS A 59 -19.17 4.09 28.02
CA LYS A 59 -20.40 4.00 27.23
C LYS A 59 -20.03 3.77 25.77
N LEU A 60 -20.76 2.90 25.08
CA LEU A 60 -20.61 2.62 23.67
C LEU A 60 -21.94 2.81 22.94
N ILE A 61 -21.93 3.60 21.88
CA ILE A 61 -23.01 3.69 20.89
C ILE A 61 -22.54 3.06 19.59
N ILE A 62 -23.39 2.22 19.01
CA ILE A 62 -23.13 1.58 17.70
C ILE A 62 -24.14 2.14 16.72
N MET A 63 -23.63 2.57 15.55
CA MET A 63 -24.43 3.10 14.46
C MET A 63 -24.22 2.27 13.19
N THR A 64 -25.31 1.97 12.47
CA THR A 64 -25.20 1.39 11.13
C THR A 64 -26.11 2.13 10.16
N ASP A 65 -25.63 2.36 8.92
CA ASP A 65 -26.38 3.11 7.92
C ASP A 65 -27.73 2.41 7.59
N ASP A 66 -27.72 1.09 7.55
CA ASP A 66 -28.90 0.26 7.24
C ASP A 66 -29.76 -0.10 8.47
N GLY A 67 -29.26 0.13 9.69
CA GLY A 67 -29.94 -0.24 10.94
C GLY A 67 -29.85 -1.72 11.29
N SER A 68 -28.95 -2.48 10.67
CA SER A 68 -28.76 -3.92 10.92
C SER A 68 -28.14 -4.23 12.29
N LYS A 69 -27.50 -3.23 12.92
CA LYS A 69 -26.94 -3.33 14.28
C LYS A 69 -26.88 -1.96 14.95
N GLY A 70 -27.21 -1.92 16.24
CA GLY A 70 -27.26 -0.67 16.99
C GLY A 70 -28.37 0.27 16.52
N GLU A 71 -28.07 1.56 16.42
CA GLU A 71 -29.00 2.55 15.94
C GLU A 71 -28.81 2.81 14.44
N LYS A 72 -29.92 3.03 13.73
CA LYS A 72 -29.88 3.36 12.30
C LYS A 72 -29.48 4.82 12.10
N GLY A 73 -28.50 5.06 11.25
CA GLY A 73 -28.09 6.39 10.82
C GLY A 73 -26.58 6.58 10.81
N VAL A 74 -26.18 7.80 10.50
CA VAL A 74 -24.77 8.18 10.43
C VAL A 74 -24.18 8.41 11.83
N ILE A 75 -22.90 8.18 12.00
CA ILE A 75 -22.17 8.24 13.28
C ILE A 75 -22.28 9.61 13.97
N THR A 76 -22.46 10.71 13.22
CA THR A 76 -22.64 12.06 13.76
C THR A 76 -23.90 12.18 14.64
N ILE A 77 -24.96 11.40 14.36
CA ILE A 77 -26.18 11.37 15.18
C ILE A 77 -25.89 10.77 16.55
N GLY A 78 -25.13 9.67 16.60
CA GLY A 78 -24.73 9.06 17.87
C GLY A 78 -23.83 9.99 18.70
N MET A 79 -22.93 10.72 18.04
CA MET A 79 -22.08 11.71 18.71
C MET A 79 -22.88 12.91 19.25
N GLU A 80 -23.80 13.46 18.46
CA GLU A 80 -24.65 14.56 18.88
C GLU A 80 -25.54 14.21 20.09
N LYS A 81 -26.00 12.95 20.15
CA LYS A 81 -26.70 12.44 21.34
C LYS A 81 -25.85 12.49 22.60
N LEU A 82 -24.57 12.09 22.51
CA LEU A 82 -23.66 12.14 23.65
C LEU A 82 -23.38 13.58 24.07
N ILE A 83 -23.12 14.48 23.13
CA ILE A 83 -22.88 15.91 23.38
C ILE A 83 -24.09 16.56 24.09
N ASN A 84 -25.30 16.18 23.70
CA ASN A 84 -26.52 16.72 24.33
C ASN A 84 -26.82 16.11 25.71
N GLN A 85 -26.24 14.95 26.04
CA GLN A 85 -26.50 14.26 27.32
C GLN A 85 -25.45 14.58 28.39
N GLU A 86 -24.20 14.85 27.99
CA GLU A 86 -23.07 15.00 28.90
C GLU A 86 -22.17 16.15 28.43
N HIS A 87 -21.48 16.79 29.39
CA HIS A 87 -20.41 17.73 29.05
C HIS A 87 -19.22 16.99 28.47
N ILE A 88 -18.77 17.42 27.32
CA ILE A 88 -17.64 16.79 26.60
C ILE A 88 -16.46 17.77 26.56
N ASP A 89 -15.32 17.34 27.04
CA ASP A 89 -14.09 18.15 27.09
C ASP A 89 -13.27 18.03 25.79
N LYS A 90 -13.27 16.85 25.15
CA LYS A 90 -12.52 16.62 23.92
C LYS A 90 -13.08 15.48 23.07
N VAL A 91 -12.87 15.55 21.75
CA VAL A 91 -13.26 14.51 20.79
C VAL A 91 -12.03 14.01 20.03
N PHE A 92 -11.95 12.69 19.86
CA PHE A 92 -11.01 12.02 18.98
C PHE A 92 -11.79 11.32 17.88
N ALA A 93 -11.40 11.54 16.61
CA ALA A 93 -12.13 10.97 15.49
C ALA A 93 -11.18 10.33 14.46
N ILE A 94 -11.44 9.05 14.11
CA ILE A 94 -10.72 8.31 13.10
C ILE A 94 -11.70 7.60 12.17
N GLY A 95 -11.58 7.82 10.88
CA GLY A 95 -12.44 7.17 9.90
C GLY A 95 -12.39 7.83 8.52
N PRO A 96 -13.39 7.61 7.69
CA PRO A 96 -13.46 8.24 6.38
C PRO A 96 -13.34 9.77 6.45
N PRO A 97 -12.61 10.43 5.53
CA PRO A 97 -12.38 11.88 5.58
C PRO A 97 -13.66 12.71 5.62
N ILE A 98 -14.66 12.29 4.88
CA ILE A 98 -15.97 12.96 4.88
C ILE A 98 -16.64 12.90 6.26
N MET A 99 -16.49 11.78 6.96
CA MET A 99 -17.02 11.61 8.33
C MET A 99 -16.31 12.56 9.30
N MET A 100 -14.97 12.59 9.28
CA MET A 100 -14.17 13.47 10.14
C MET A 100 -14.47 14.96 9.88
N LYS A 101 -14.64 15.36 8.61
CA LYS A 101 -15.09 16.71 8.24
C LYS A 101 -16.42 17.08 8.91
N PHE A 102 -17.41 16.18 8.88
CA PHE A 102 -18.70 16.42 9.52
C PHE A 102 -18.61 16.44 11.04
N PHE A 103 -17.71 15.63 11.63
CA PHE A 103 -17.45 15.70 13.08
C PHE A 103 -16.91 17.06 13.49
N CYS A 104 -15.90 17.56 12.79
CA CYS A 104 -15.34 18.88 13.09
C CYS A 104 -16.41 19.99 12.97
N LYS A 105 -17.26 19.94 11.93
CA LYS A 105 -18.38 20.88 11.79
C LYS A 105 -19.40 20.76 12.92
N LEU A 106 -19.63 19.56 13.45
CA LEU A 106 -20.56 19.37 14.57
C LEU A 106 -19.93 19.89 15.87
N THR A 107 -18.70 19.50 16.20
CA THR A 107 -18.02 19.90 17.42
C THR A 107 -17.71 21.40 17.49
N GLU A 108 -17.47 22.05 16.34
CA GLU A 108 -17.31 23.50 16.23
C GLU A 108 -18.53 24.27 16.77
N LYS A 109 -19.74 23.78 16.50
CA LYS A 109 -20.99 24.38 17.03
C LYS A 109 -21.08 24.40 18.56
N TYR A 110 -20.42 23.45 19.21
CA TYR A 110 -20.38 23.27 20.63
C TYR A 110 -19.07 23.76 21.28
N ASN A 111 -18.14 24.32 20.47
CA ASN A 111 -16.80 24.73 20.89
C ASN A 111 -15.98 23.59 21.56
N ILE A 112 -16.13 22.36 21.08
CA ILE A 112 -15.40 21.21 21.61
C ILE A 112 -14.15 20.95 20.78
N PRO A 113 -12.94 20.95 21.39
CA PRO A 113 -11.69 20.60 20.70
C PRO A 113 -11.75 19.19 20.11
N THR A 114 -11.35 19.05 18.86
CA THR A 114 -11.45 17.77 18.12
C THR A 114 -10.15 17.42 17.45
N ASP A 115 -9.51 16.35 17.89
CA ASP A 115 -8.36 15.76 17.20
C ASP A 115 -8.83 14.71 16.18
N VAL A 116 -8.30 14.80 14.97
CA VAL A 116 -8.59 13.88 13.90
C VAL A 116 -7.32 13.17 13.44
N SER A 117 -7.39 11.87 13.16
CA SER A 117 -6.29 11.14 12.57
C SER A 117 -6.48 11.05 11.05
N LEU A 118 -5.63 11.77 10.31
CA LEU A 118 -5.80 11.95 8.87
C LEU A 118 -5.22 10.78 8.08
N ASN A 119 -5.96 10.33 7.08
CA ASN A 119 -5.62 9.21 6.19
C ASN A 119 -5.46 9.69 4.74
N THR A 120 -4.49 10.58 4.51
CA THR A 120 -4.12 11.04 3.17
C THR A 120 -3.45 9.92 2.36
N ILE A 121 -3.31 10.12 1.03
CA ILE A 121 -2.48 9.23 0.20
C ILE A 121 -1.04 9.32 0.71
N MET A 122 -0.47 8.18 1.11
CA MET A 122 0.92 8.06 1.57
C MET A 122 1.65 7.07 0.67
N VAL A 123 2.84 7.46 0.20
CA VAL A 123 3.66 6.62 -0.68
C VAL A 123 4.88 6.09 0.07
N ASP A 124 5.74 6.98 0.59
CA ASP A 124 6.97 6.58 1.28
C ASP A 124 6.89 6.61 2.82
N GLY A 125 6.02 7.42 3.39
CA GLY A 125 5.87 7.56 4.83
C GLY A 125 7.02 8.29 5.55
N THR A 126 8.00 8.82 4.81
CA THR A 126 9.22 9.45 5.36
C THR A 126 9.23 10.97 5.25
N GLY A 127 8.21 11.56 4.62
CA GLY A 127 8.11 12.99 4.36
C GLY A 127 8.88 13.47 3.12
N MET A 128 9.54 12.58 2.39
CA MET A 128 10.35 12.97 1.22
C MET A 128 9.52 13.17 -0.05
N CYS A 129 8.55 12.30 -0.33
CA CYS A 129 7.79 12.33 -1.58
C CYS A 129 6.72 13.44 -1.62
N GLY A 130 6.28 13.96 -0.48
CA GLY A 130 5.24 14.98 -0.38
C GLY A 130 3.84 14.54 -0.83
N ALA A 131 3.59 13.24 -1.04
CA ALA A 131 2.28 12.74 -1.45
C ALA A 131 1.20 13.03 -0.40
N CYS A 132 1.55 12.96 0.88
CA CYS A 132 0.66 13.18 2.01
C CYS A 132 0.55 14.64 2.46
N ARG A 133 1.08 15.61 1.68
CA ARG A 133 1.00 17.04 2.05
C ARG A 133 -0.43 17.51 2.11
N LEU A 134 -0.71 18.36 3.09
CA LEU A 134 -2.02 18.96 3.32
C LEU A 134 -1.86 20.31 4.03
N SER A 135 -2.77 21.24 3.76
CA SER A 135 -2.80 22.53 4.47
C SER A 135 -3.46 22.39 5.84
N ILE A 136 -2.72 22.70 6.89
CA ILE A 136 -3.16 22.68 8.27
C ILE A 136 -2.86 24.04 8.89
N GLY A 137 -3.88 24.79 9.29
CA GLY A 137 -3.70 26.14 9.80
C GLY A 137 -2.99 27.09 8.83
N GLY A 138 -3.25 26.94 7.51
CA GLY A 138 -2.62 27.73 6.46
C GLY A 138 -1.17 27.37 6.14
N LYS A 139 -0.61 26.30 6.75
CA LYS A 139 0.75 25.83 6.50
C LYS A 139 0.72 24.43 5.91
N THR A 140 1.61 24.18 4.93
CA THR A 140 1.78 22.84 4.39
C THR A 140 2.40 21.91 5.43
N LYS A 141 1.73 20.79 5.72
CA LYS A 141 2.19 19.73 6.60
C LYS A 141 2.26 18.40 5.85
N PHE A 142 3.16 17.54 6.26
CA PHE A 142 3.29 16.18 5.75
C PHE A 142 2.68 15.21 6.77
N VAL A 143 1.50 14.68 6.49
CA VAL A 143 0.71 13.90 7.45
C VAL A 143 1.50 12.70 8.00
N CYS A 144 2.37 12.08 7.20
CA CYS A 144 3.19 10.93 7.62
C CYS A 144 4.24 11.23 8.68
N ILE A 145 4.76 12.48 8.77
CA ILE A 145 5.81 12.86 9.72
C ILE A 145 5.38 13.94 10.72
N ASP A 146 4.47 14.86 10.31
CA ASP A 146 3.95 15.91 11.20
C ASP A 146 2.73 15.44 12.02
N GLY A 147 2.06 14.33 11.58
CA GLY A 147 0.87 13.77 12.18
C GLY A 147 1.04 12.30 12.60
N PRO A 148 0.02 11.48 12.45
CA PRO A 148 -1.22 11.69 11.67
C PRO A 148 -2.32 12.49 12.36
N GLU A 149 -2.20 12.76 13.67
CA GLU A 149 -3.21 13.49 14.43
C GLU A 149 -3.01 15.00 14.31
N PHE A 150 -4.12 15.70 14.08
CA PHE A 150 -4.17 17.16 13.97
C PHE A 150 -5.46 17.70 14.59
N ASP A 151 -5.43 18.97 14.99
CA ASP A 151 -6.64 19.71 15.32
C ASP A 151 -7.52 19.82 14.08
N GLY A 152 -8.71 19.22 14.15
CA GLY A 152 -9.65 19.13 13.05
C GLY A 152 -10.19 20.49 12.57
N ALA A 153 -10.15 21.51 13.41
CA ALA A 153 -10.56 22.88 13.06
C ALA A 153 -9.54 23.56 12.12
N LEU A 154 -8.28 23.11 12.13
CA LEU A 154 -7.21 23.68 11.30
C LEU A 154 -7.03 23.00 9.95
N VAL A 155 -7.71 21.86 9.72
CA VAL A 155 -7.55 21.04 8.50
C VAL A 155 -8.30 21.68 7.32
N ASP A 156 -7.61 21.82 6.18
CA ASP A 156 -8.28 22.13 4.91
C ASP A 156 -8.94 20.86 4.35
N TRP A 157 -10.19 20.66 4.74
CA TRP A 157 -10.99 19.50 4.35
C TRP A 157 -11.31 19.44 2.86
N ASP A 158 -11.40 20.58 2.18
CA ASP A 158 -11.72 20.63 0.75
C ASP A 158 -10.49 20.23 -0.07
N GLU A 159 -9.30 20.70 0.31
CA GLU A 159 -8.05 20.22 -0.26
C GLU A 159 -7.90 18.71 -0.04
N MET A 160 -8.14 18.22 1.19
CA MET A 160 -8.00 16.81 1.53
C MET A 160 -8.90 15.92 0.65
N LEU A 161 -10.19 16.25 0.56
CA LEU A 161 -11.14 15.47 -0.24
C LEU A 161 -10.80 15.49 -1.73
N LYS A 162 -10.37 16.63 -2.25
CA LYS A 162 -9.92 16.77 -3.65
C LYS A 162 -8.70 15.89 -3.92
N ARG A 163 -7.72 15.89 -3.02
CA ARG A 163 -6.49 15.09 -3.19
C ARG A 163 -6.75 13.59 -3.13
N ILE A 164 -7.55 13.13 -2.18
CA ILE A 164 -7.94 11.70 -2.08
C ILE A 164 -8.72 11.26 -3.31
N GLY A 165 -9.54 12.13 -3.89
CA GLY A 165 -10.29 11.84 -5.11
C GLY A 165 -9.46 11.82 -6.40
N THR A 166 -8.18 12.20 -6.38
CA THR A 166 -7.36 12.37 -7.60
C THR A 166 -7.26 11.10 -8.45
N PHE A 167 -7.20 9.92 -7.84
CA PHE A 167 -7.05 8.63 -8.54
C PHE A 167 -8.33 7.80 -8.58
N LYS A 168 -9.46 8.35 -8.12
CA LYS A 168 -10.71 7.60 -7.96
C LYS A 168 -11.19 6.91 -9.25
N GLU A 169 -11.05 7.55 -10.40
CA GLU A 169 -11.44 6.96 -11.68
C GLU A 169 -10.52 5.81 -12.08
N ALA A 170 -9.21 5.97 -11.87
CA ALA A 170 -8.23 4.91 -12.12
C ALA A 170 -8.44 3.72 -11.17
N GLU A 171 -8.63 3.98 -9.88
CA GLU A 171 -8.94 2.95 -8.88
C GLU A 171 -10.22 2.17 -9.22
N GLN A 172 -11.27 2.86 -9.66
CA GLN A 172 -12.52 2.19 -10.07
C GLN A 172 -12.36 1.36 -11.33
N LYS A 173 -11.51 1.80 -12.26
CA LYS A 173 -11.19 1.02 -13.47
C LYS A 173 -10.44 -0.25 -13.13
N GLU A 174 -9.41 -0.13 -12.29
CA GLU A 174 -8.61 -1.27 -11.85
C GLU A 174 -9.41 -2.23 -10.97
N MET A 175 -10.29 -1.73 -10.10
CA MET A 175 -11.17 -2.58 -9.29
C MET A 175 -12.11 -3.41 -10.16
N ARG A 176 -12.72 -2.82 -11.19
CA ARG A 176 -13.56 -3.57 -12.14
C ARG A 176 -12.76 -4.65 -12.86
N HIS A 177 -11.56 -4.31 -13.31
CA HIS A 177 -10.66 -5.27 -13.96
C HIS A 177 -10.29 -6.43 -13.01
N PHE A 178 -9.99 -6.12 -11.74
CA PHE A 178 -9.73 -7.11 -10.71
C PHE A 178 -10.94 -8.02 -10.44
N GLU A 179 -12.13 -7.45 -10.31
CA GLU A 179 -13.37 -8.21 -10.10
C GLU A 179 -13.68 -9.11 -11.29
N GLU A 180 -13.47 -8.65 -12.52
CA GLU A 180 -13.62 -9.46 -13.74
C GLU A 180 -12.66 -10.65 -13.77
N HIS A 181 -11.42 -10.46 -13.32
CA HIS A 181 -10.43 -11.54 -13.22
C HIS A 181 -10.72 -12.52 -12.08
N LEU A 182 -11.20 -12.06 -10.93
CA LEU A 182 -11.63 -12.94 -9.84
C LEU A 182 -12.79 -13.85 -10.28
N CYS A 183 -13.77 -13.33 -11.01
CA CYS A 183 -14.88 -14.13 -11.54
C CYS A 183 -14.42 -15.19 -12.55
N ASN A 184 -13.33 -14.95 -13.28
CA ASN A 184 -12.79 -15.90 -14.23
C ASN A 184 -11.96 -17.03 -13.59
N ASN A 185 -11.43 -16.83 -12.36
CA ASN A 185 -10.59 -17.80 -11.67
C ASN A 185 -11.31 -18.64 -10.62
N THR A 186 -12.54 -18.30 -10.22
CA THR A 186 -13.37 -19.12 -9.32
C THR A 186 -14.31 -20.02 -10.11
N THR A 187 -13.81 -21.16 -10.56
CA THR A 187 -14.68 -22.27 -11.01
C THR A 187 -15.41 -22.83 -9.80
N ASN A 188 -16.63 -22.38 -9.55
CA ASN A 188 -17.75 -23.02 -8.86
C ASN A 188 -18.61 -22.08 -8.00
N THR A 189 -19.00 -20.90 -8.51
CA THR A 189 -20.18 -20.20 -7.97
C THR A 189 -20.82 -19.37 -9.09
N PRO A 190 -22.13 -19.49 -9.35
CA PRO A 190 -22.75 -18.76 -10.44
C PRO A 190 -22.85 -17.27 -10.12
N CYS A 191 -22.03 -16.45 -10.78
CA CYS A 191 -22.28 -15.02 -10.88
C CYS A 191 -23.42 -14.79 -11.87
N HIS A 192 -24.49 -14.20 -11.42
CA HIS A 192 -25.53 -13.66 -12.29
C HIS A 192 -24.96 -12.51 -13.13
N ALA A 193 -24.60 -12.78 -14.36
CA ALA A 193 -24.42 -11.77 -15.39
C ALA A 193 -24.80 -12.33 -16.75
N THR A 194 -25.82 -11.73 -17.31
CA THR A 194 -26.30 -11.87 -18.68
C THR A 194 -25.21 -11.48 -19.67
N ASN A 195 -24.83 -12.38 -20.51
CA ASN A 195 -24.60 -12.37 -21.96
C ASN A 195 -23.56 -13.42 -22.35
N ALA A 196 -24.08 -14.56 -22.78
CA ALA A 196 -23.33 -15.57 -23.53
C ALA A 196 -23.19 -15.06 -24.97
N ASP A 197 -21.95 -14.97 -25.46
CA ASP A 197 -21.51 -15.41 -26.76
C ASP A 197 -20.11 -14.87 -27.05
N ASN A 198 -19.14 -15.71 -26.97
CA ASN A 198 -17.92 -15.86 -27.77
C ASN A 198 -16.81 -16.54 -26.94
N ARG A 199 -16.93 -17.86 -26.82
CA ARG A 199 -15.78 -18.68 -26.40
C ARG A 199 -15.44 -19.65 -27.53
N LYS A 200 -14.37 -19.35 -28.23
CA LYS A 200 -13.60 -20.41 -28.91
C LYS A 200 -12.12 -20.10 -28.70
N ASP A 201 -11.42 -21.14 -28.24
CA ASP A 201 -9.98 -21.34 -28.23
C ASP A 201 -9.14 -20.57 -27.17
N THR A 202 -9.05 -21.15 -25.99
CA THR A 202 -7.82 -21.07 -25.19
C THR A 202 -7.37 -22.48 -24.82
N LYS A 203 -6.25 -22.92 -25.41
CA LYS A 203 -5.49 -24.09 -24.98
C LYS A 203 -5.12 -23.92 -23.51
N LYS A 204 -5.53 -24.87 -22.67
CA LYS A 204 -5.02 -25.04 -21.29
C LYS A 204 -3.50 -25.27 -21.37
N CYS A 205 -2.72 -24.33 -20.86
CA CYS A 205 -1.39 -24.65 -20.34
C CYS A 205 -1.59 -25.18 -18.93
N GLU A 206 -1.33 -26.45 -18.73
CA GLU A 206 -1.15 -27.07 -17.42
C GLU A 206 0.23 -26.67 -16.90
N ASP A 207 0.36 -25.47 -16.29
CA ASP A 207 1.50 -25.12 -15.49
C ASP A 207 1.14 -25.36 -14.01
N SER A 208 1.77 -26.41 -13.44
CA SER A 208 1.80 -26.61 -12.01
C SER A 208 2.46 -25.38 -11.39
N GLU A 209 1.68 -24.55 -10.68
CA GLU A 209 2.19 -23.34 -10.01
C GLU A 209 3.31 -23.73 -9.04
N GLU A 210 4.54 -23.31 -9.34
CA GLU A 210 5.66 -23.48 -8.43
C GLU A 210 5.37 -22.73 -7.11
N THR A 211 5.62 -23.37 -5.98
CA THR A 211 5.49 -22.71 -4.67
C THR A 211 6.55 -21.63 -4.48
N LEU A 212 6.28 -20.67 -3.59
CA LEU A 212 7.27 -19.62 -3.29
C LEU A 212 8.60 -20.22 -2.82
N GLU A 213 8.57 -21.30 -2.03
CA GLU A 213 9.76 -22.00 -1.56
C GLU A 213 10.60 -22.53 -2.74
N GLN A 214 9.96 -23.11 -3.76
CA GLN A 214 10.63 -23.58 -4.97
C GLN A 214 11.23 -22.45 -5.82
N LEU A 215 10.59 -21.28 -5.82
CA LEU A 215 11.07 -20.08 -6.51
C LEU A 215 12.31 -19.47 -5.84
N ILE A 216 12.40 -19.53 -4.51
CA ILE A 216 13.50 -18.94 -3.73
C ILE A 216 14.65 -19.92 -3.45
N ASP A 217 14.42 -21.22 -3.56
CA ASP A 217 15.42 -22.23 -3.24
C ASP A 217 16.64 -22.10 -4.16
N ARG A 218 17.80 -21.79 -3.55
CA ARG A 218 19.07 -21.63 -4.24
C ARG A 218 19.60 -22.95 -4.79
N ASP A 219 19.27 -24.07 -4.16
CA ASP A 219 19.80 -25.39 -4.49
C ASP A 219 18.84 -26.21 -5.36
N SER A 220 17.73 -25.60 -5.79
CA SER A 220 16.83 -26.17 -6.78
C SER A 220 17.60 -26.61 -8.04
N LYS A 221 17.10 -27.66 -8.69
CA LYS A 221 17.76 -28.26 -9.87
C LYS A 221 17.95 -27.22 -10.99
N TRP A 222 16.88 -26.47 -11.33
CA TRP A 222 16.93 -25.48 -12.41
C TRP A 222 18.00 -24.40 -12.16
N ARG A 223 18.11 -23.93 -10.91
CA ARG A 223 19.03 -22.85 -10.53
C ARG A 223 20.47 -23.35 -10.46
N THR A 224 20.66 -24.59 -10.02
CA THR A 224 21.95 -25.26 -10.02
C THR A 224 22.45 -25.51 -11.45
N ASP A 225 21.58 -25.92 -12.37
CA ASP A 225 21.93 -26.12 -13.76
C ASP A 225 22.30 -24.81 -14.47
N MET A 226 21.62 -23.70 -14.18
CA MET A 226 21.97 -22.35 -14.66
C MET A 226 23.36 -21.91 -14.20
N ARG A 227 23.76 -22.22 -12.95
CA ARG A 227 25.14 -21.96 -12.47
C ARG A 227 26.19 -22.78 -13.16
N LYS A 228 25.88 -24.01 -13.59
CA LYS A 228 26.79 -24.87 -14.38
C LYS A 228 26.91 -24.40 -15.81
N THR A 229 25.81 -23.95 -16.42
CA THR A 229 25.78 -23.52 -17.83
C THR A 229 26.61 -22.28 -18.07
N MET A 230 26.61 -21.30 -17.15
CA MET A 230 27.38 -20.07 -17.28
C MET A 230 28.13 -19.76 -16.00
N LYS A 231 29.45 -19.73 -16.07
CA LYS A 231 30.33 -19.49 -14.91
C LYS A 231 30.36 -18.00 -14.51
N PRO A 232 30.70 -17.68 -13.25
CA PRO A 232 30.76 -16.28 -12.79
C PRO A 232 31.62 -15.35 -13.63
N LYS A 233 32.76 -15.83 -14.15
CA LYS A 233 33.64 -15.04 -15.03
C LYS A 233 32.97 -14.65 -16.35
N GLU A 234 32.15 -15.54 -16.92
CA GLU A 234 31.41 -15.27 -18.16
C GLU A 234 30.29 -14.26 -17.92
N ARG A 235 29.60 -14.34 -16.77
CA ARG A 235 28.57 -13.40 -16.36
C ARG A 235 29.12 -11.98 -16.16
N MET A 236 30.35 -11.87 -15.66
CA MET A 236 31.01 -10.58 -15.45
C MET A 236 31.43 -9.88 -16.76
N LEU A 237 31.52 -10.60 -17.86
CA LEU A 237 31.84 -10.04 -19.18
C LEU A 237 30.62 -9.51 -19.93
N ILE A 238 29.41 -9.76 -19.42
CA ILE A 238 28.19 -9.26 -20.06
C ILE A 238 28.09 -7.75 -19.74
N GLU A 239 27.94 -6.94 -20.77
CA GLU A 239 27.73 -5.49 -20.65
C GLU A 239 26.41 -5.17 -20.02
N CYS A 240 26.43 -4.14 -19.13
CA CYS A 240 25.25 -3.60 -18.49
C CYS A 240 24.24 -3.09 -19.52
N VAL A 241 22.96 -3.33 -19.27
CA VAL A 241 21.88 -2.86 -20.13
C VAL A 241 21.53 -1.42 -19.77
N THR A 242 21.54 -0.54 -20.75
CA THR A 242 21.07 0.85 -20.58
C THR A 242 19.55 0.90 -20.78
N MET A 243 18.84 1.48 -19.83
CA MET A 243 17.40 1.66 -19.93
C MET A 243 17.06 2.67 -21.03
N PRO A 244 16.16 2.35 -21.96
CA PRO A 244 15.69 3.32 -22.96
C PRO A 244 14.99 4.50 -22.32
N GLU A 245 15.24 5.69 -22.86
CA GLU A 245 14.62 6.94 -22.41
C GLU A 245 13.97 7.67 -23.59
N LEU A 246 12.93 8.45 -23.30
CA LEU A 246 12.34 9.35 -24.28
C LEU A 246 13.36 10.40 -24.73
N ALA A 247 13.37 10.71 -26.03
CA ALA A 247 14.24 11.75 -26.58
C ALA A 247 14.01 13.11 -25.91
N PRO A 248 15.05 13.92 -25.65
CA PRO A 248 14.92 15.20 -24.94
C PRO A 248 13.89 16.15 -25.58
N GLU A 249 13.82 16.22 -26.90
CA GLU A 249 12.89 17.06 -27.65
C GLU A 249 11.44 16.63 -27.43
N TYR A 250 11.19 15.32 -27.34
CA TYR A 250 9.88 14.76 -27.06
C TYR A 250 9.42 15.03 -25.62
N ARG A 251 10.31 14.93 -24.64
CA ARG A 251 10.02 15.18 -23.21
C ARG A 251 9.45 16.57 -22.96
N ILE A 252 9.93 17.58 -23.68
CA ILE A 252 9.51 19.00 -23.49
C ILE A 252 8.02 19.17 -23.75
N SER A 253 7.49 18.50 -24.77
CA SER A 253 6.08 18.58 -25.16
C SER A 253 5.19 17.54 -24.46
N HIS A 254 5.77 16.45 -23.91
CA HIS A 254 5.05 15.30 -23.33
C HIS A 254 5.36 15.10 -21.84
N ARG A 255 5.24 16.15 -21.03
CA ARG A 255 5.63 16.19 -19.60
C ARG A 255 4.89 15.19 -18.68
N LYS A 256 3.83 14.55 -19.15
CA LYS A 256 3.05 13.57 -18.39
C LYS A 256 3.51 12.14 -18.65
N GLU A 257 4.33 11.91 -19.63
CA GLU A 257 4.85 10.59 -19.96
C GLU A 257 6.09 10.28 -19.15
N GLU A 258 6.25 9.01 -18.80
CA GLU A 258 7.41 8.54 -18.06
C GLU A 258 8.64 8.57 -18.96
N VAL A 259 9.71 9.23 -18.52
CA VAL A 259 10.93 9.40 -19.31
C VAL A 259 11.63 8.09 -19.58
N ASN A 260 11.81 7.29 -18.53
CA ASN A 260 12.39 5.94 -18.62
C ASN A 260 11.35 4.97 -19.16
N GLN A 261 11.64 4.29 -20.26
CA GLN A 261 10.66 3.45 -20.95
C GLN A 261 10.60 2.01 -20.44
N GLY A 262 11.41 1.67 -19.44
CA GLY A 262 11.52 0.30 -18.94
C GLY A 262 12.39 -0.59 -19.82
N LEU A 263 12.59 -1.82 -19.38
CA LEU A 263 13.33 -2.83 -20.15
C LEU A 263 12.36 -3.69 -20.97
N THR A 264 12.79 -4.08 -22.18
CA THR A 264 12.12 -5.16 -22.90
C THR A 264 12.43 -6.51 -22.24
N LEU A 265 11.67 -7.56 -22.56
CA LEU A 265 11.91 -8.91 -22.04
C LEU A 265 13.36 -9.38 -22.35
N GLU A 266 13.83 -9.16 -23.56
CA GLU A 266 15.20 -9.55 -23.99
C GLU A 266 16.27 -8.79 -23.19
N MET A 267 16.08 -7.48 -22.99
CA MET A 267 16.97 -6.64 -22.21
C MET A 267 17.01 -7.09 -20.75
N ALA A 268 15.86 -7.35 -20.16
CA ALA A 268 15.75 -7.82 -18.78
C ALA A 268 16.40 -9.18 -18.58
N MET A 269 16.19 -10.12 -19.50
CA MET A 269 16.85 -11.43 -19.45
C MET A 269 18.36 -11.32 -19.64
N LYS A 270 18.85 -10.40 -20.52
CA LYS A 270 20.29 -10.13 -20.69
C LYS A 270 20.87 -9.58 -19.39
N GLU A 271 20.25 -8.58 -18.78
CA GLU A 271 20.71 -7.99 -17.53
C GLU A 271 20.66 -9.01 -16.37
N ALA A 272 19.61 -9.82 -16.30
CA ALA A 272 19.47 -10.87 -15.27
C ALA A 272 20.60 -11.93 -15.34
N LYS A 273 21.14 -12.22 -16.53
CA LYS A 273 22.30 -13.14 -16.71
C LYS A 273 23.56 -12.63 -16.03
N ARG A 274 23.70 -11.32 -15.81
CA ARG A 274 24.84 -10.73 -15.09
C ARG A 274 24.90 -11.15 -13.63
N CYS A 275 23.73 -11.43 -12.99
CA CYS A 275 23.67 -11.81 -11.58
C CYS A 275 24.45 -13.12 -11.33
N LEU A 276 25.41 -13.06 -10.39
CA LEU A 276 26.32 -14.18 -10.06
C LEU A 276 25.70 -15.26 -9.19
N ASP A 277 24.47 -15.04 -8.70
CA ASP A 277 23.80 -15.94 -7.76
C ASP A 277 24.65 -16.26 -6.52
N CYS A 278 25.13 -15.22 -5.84
CA CYS A 278 26.05 -15.30 -4.72
C CYS A 278 25.52 -16.19 -3.59
N ALA A 279 26.38 -16.97 -2.94
CA ALA A 279 26.00 -17.79 -1.79
C ALA A 279 25.67 -16.92 -0.56
N LYS A 280 26.34 -15.78 -0.42
CA LYS A 280 26.07 -14.74 0.58
C LYS A 280 25.82 -13.43 -0.17
N PRO A 281 24.58 -13.14 -0.54
CA PRO A 281 24.25 -12.00 -1.41
C PRO A 281 24.19 -10.70 -0.60
N ALA A 282 25.28 -9.93 -0.58
CA ALA A 282 25.37 -8.66 0.13
C ALA A 282 24.34 -7.62 -0.35
N CYS A 283 23.84 -7.75 -1.60
CA CYS A 283 22.76 -6.91 -2.11
C CYS A 283 21.46 -7.02 -1.27
N MET A 284 21.17 -8.21 -0.70
CA MET A 284 20.00 -8.38 0.19
C MET A 284 20.15 -7.59 1.50
N GLU A 285 21.37 -7.51 2.05
CA GLU A 285 21.66 -6.71 3.24
C GLU A 285 21.54 -5.20 2.97
N GLY A 286 21.68 -4.79 1.71
CA GLY A 286 21.51 -3.42 1.27
C GLY A 286 20.06 -3.04 1.02
N CYS A 287 19.11 -3.99 1.01
CA CYS A 287 17.71 -3.75 0.78
C CYS A 287 16.96 -3.58 2.12
N PRO A 288 16.32 -2.41 2.38
CA PRO A 288 15.62 -2.16 3.65
C PRO A 288 14.49 -3.15 3.95
N VAL A 289 13.86 -3.74 2.92
CA VAL A 289 12.78 -4.72 3.04
C VAL A 289 13.23 -6.15 2.76
N SER A 290 14.55 -6.37 2.69
CA SER A 290 15.19 -7.70 2.58
C SER A 290 14.66 -8.57 1.42
N ILE A 291 14.41 -7.97 0.24
CA ILE A 291 14.00 -8.70 -0.95
C ILE A 291 15.04 -9.80 -1.26
N ASN A 292 14.56 -11.00 -1.60
CA ASN A 292 15.42 -12.07 -2.09
C ASN A 292 15.90 -11.80 -3.53
N ILE A 293 16.87 -10.85 -3.65
CA ILE A 293 17.32 -10.29 -4.92
C ILE A 293 17.84 -11.35 -5.88
N PRO A 294 18.74 -12.27 -5.50
CA PRO A 294 19.19 -13.29 -6.45
C PRO A 294 18.05 -14.17 -6.96
N SER A 295 17.04 -14.44 -6.13
CA SER A 295 15.96 -15.34 -6.52
C SER A 295 15.03 -14.70 -7.55
N PHE A 296 14.60 -13.44 -7.38
CA PHE A 296 13.76 -12.82 -8.39
C PHE A 296 14.52 -12.62 -9.71
N ILE A 297 15.82 -12.24 -9.66
CA ILE A 297 16.64 -12.07 -10.86
C ILE A 297 16.83 -13.40 -11.61
N LYS A 298 17.06 -14.50 -10.89
CA LYS A 298 17.21 -15.82 -11.53
C LYS A 298 15.89 -16.32 -12.15
N ASN A 299 14.75 -15.95 -11.58
CA ASN A 299 13.46 -16.23 -12.20
C ASN A 299 13.27 -15.42 -13.49
N ILE A 300 13.72 -14.16 -13.56
CA ILE A 300 13.74 -13.39 -14.81
C ILE A 300 14.67 -14.06 -15.84
N GLU A 301 15.87 -14.45 -15.42
CA GLU A 301 16.86 -15.09 -16.33
C GLU A 301 16.30 -16.35 -17.01
N ARG A 302 15.47 -17.14 -16.33
CA ARG A 302 14.83 -18.34 -16.90
C ARG A 302 13.49 -18.07 -17.61
N GLY A 303 13.05 -16.81 -17.68
CA GLY A 303 11.79 -16.43 -18.33
C GLY A 303 10.54 -16.57 -17.45
N ASN A 304 10.66 -16.96 -16.17
CA ASN A 304 9.53 -17.01 -15.24
C ASN A 304 9.33 -15.65 -14.57
N ILE A 305 8.74 -14.69 -15.31
CA ILE A 305 8.59 -13.30 -14.84
C ILE A 305 7.53 -13.18 -13.75
N THR A 306 6.45 -13.94 -13.85
CA THR A 306 5.42 -13.99 -12.80
C THR A 306 5.97 -14.58 -11.51
N GLY A 307 6.80 -15.62 -11.60
CA GLY A 307 7.53 -16.15 -10.45
C GLY A 307 8.48 -15.11 -9.82
N ALA A 308 9.15 -14.30 -10.64
CA ALA A 308 10.00 -13.20 -10.15
C ALA A 308 9.17 -12.15 -9.39
N ALA A 309 8.02 -11.75 -9.91
CA ALA A 309 7.11 -10.81 -9.25
C ALA A 309 6.57 -11.37 -7.91
N ARG A 310 6.25 -12.66 -7.85
CA ARG A 310 5.86 -13.33 -6.59
C ARG A 310 6.98 -13.31 -5.54
N VAL A 311 8.23 -13.52 -5.95
CA VAL A 311 9.38 -13.38 -5.05
C VAL A 311 9.53 -11.96 -4.53
N LEU A 312 9.37 -10.93 -5.37
CA LEU A 312 9.39 -9.52 -4.98
C LEU A 312 8.30 -9.22 -3.96
N LYS A 313 7.08 -9.64 -4.24
CA LYS A 313 5.89 -9.39 -3.39
C LYS A 313 5.92 -10.15 -2.06
N SER A 314 6.78 -11.13 -1.89
CA SER A 314 6.91 -11.84 -0.61
C SER A 314 7.37 -10.94 0.54
N THR A 315 8.09 -9.85 0.24
CA THR A 315 8.60 -8.91 1.23
C THR A 315 8.36 -7.43 0.88
N SER A 316 8.05 -7.10 -0.39
CA SER A 316 7.78 -5.74 -0.86
C SER A 316 6.35 -5.60 -1.35
N SER A 317 5.57 -4.70 -0.74
CA SER A 317 4.19 -4.43 -1.18
C SER A 317 4.10 -3.56 -2.43
N LEU A 318 5.19 -2.87 -2.81
CA LEU A 318 5.19 -1.84 -3.86
C LEU A 318 6.39 -1.97 -4.82
N PRO A 319 6.68 -3.15 -5.41
CA PRO A 319 7.88 -3.33 -6.21
C PRO A 319 7.92 -2.42 -7.45
N ALA A 320 6.78 -2.11 -8.07
CA ALA A 320 6.72 -1.18 -9.20
C ALA A 320 7.15 0.25 -8.83
N VAL A 321 6.88 0.68 -7.60
CA VAL A 321 7.29 1.99 -7.07
C VAL A 321 8.75 1.94 -6.65
N CYS A 322 9.15 0.91 -5.89
CA CYS A 322 10.53 0.73 -5.42
C CYS A 322 11.53 0.70 -6.59
N GLY A 323 11.22 -0.02 -7.67
CA GLY A 323 12.05 -0.08 -8.86
C GLY A 323 12.23 1.28 -9.59
N ARG A 324 11.38 2.29 -9.27
CA ARG A 324 11.46 3.63 -9.85
C ARG A 324 12.09 4.67 -8.93
N VAL A 325 11.92 4.54 -7.60
CA VAL A 325 12.24 5.64 -6.67
C VAL A 325 13.29 5.30 -5.61
N CYS A 326 13.59 4.02 -5.38
CA CYS A 326 14.67 3.65 -4.47
C CYS A 326 16.02 4.17 -4.98
N PRO A 327 16.88 4.70 -4.13
CA PRO A 327 18.27 5.03 -4.47
C PRO A 327 19.12 3.75 -4.49
N GLN A 328 18.85 2.85 -5.44
CA GLN A 328 19.47 1.51 -5.52
C GLN A 328 20.99 1.58 -5.52
N GLU A 329 21.57 2.61 -6.15
CA GLU A 329 23.00 2.89 -6.19
C GLU A 329 23.63 3.17 -4.82
N LYS A 330 22.81 3.47 -3.82
CA LYS A 330 23.22 3.65 -2.40
C LYS A 330 22.80 2.50 -1.50
N GLN A 331 21.92 1.63 -1.99
CA GLN A 331 21.33 0.51 -1.26
C GLN A 331 21.81 -0.85 -1.81
N CYS A 332 20.93 -1.60 -2.47
CA CYS A 332 21.23 -2.95 -2.94
C CYS A 332 22.33 -3.01 -4.00
N GLU A 333 22.34 -2.09 -4.97
CA GLU A 333 23.32 -2.08 -6.04
C GLU A 333 24.72 -1.71 -5.55
N SER A 334 24.84 -0.79 -4.55
CA SER A 334 26.13 -0.43 -3.94
C SER A 334 26.86 -1.62 -3.32
N ARG A 335 26.13 -2.69 -3.03
CA ARG A 335 26.70 -3.92 -2.43
C ARG A 335 26.89 -5.07 -3.44
N CYS A 336 26.66 -4.79 -4.72
CA CYS A 336 26.86 -5.80 -5.76
C CYS A 336 28.32 -6.21 -5.89
N LEU A 337 28.57 -7.54 -6.02
CA LEU A 337 29.93 -8.07 -6.11
C LEU A 337 30.67 -7.60 -7.38
N HIS A 338 29.96 -7.27 -8.46
CA HIS A 338 30.53 -6.70 -9.68
C HIS A 338 31.37 -5.45 -9.41
N LEU A 339 30.94 -4.58 -8.48
CA LEU A 339 31.67 -3.36 -8.12
C LEU A 339 33.05 -3.65 -7.52
N LYS A 340 33.22 -4.78 -6.82
CA LYS A 340 34.51 -5.18 -6.22
C LYS A 340 35.53 -5.58 -7.27
N THR A 341 35.11 -5.89 -8.48
CA THR A 341 35.97 -6.27 -9.61
C THR A 341 36.15 -5.15 -10.64
N GLY A 342 35.67 -3.93 -10.29
CA GLY A 342 35.76 -2.77 -11.18
C GLY A 342 34.72 -2.72 -12.30
N GLY A 343 33.72 -3.61 -12.26
CA GLY A 343 32.57 -3.61 -13.17
C GLY A 343 31.38 -2.79 -12.64
N GLU A 344 30.34 -2.68 -13.43
CA GLU A 344 29.07 -2.04 -13.06
C GLU A 344 28.18 -3.02 -12.30
N ALA A 345 27.44 -2.52 -11.29
CA ALA A 345 26.44 -3.33 -10.56
C ALA A 345 25.39 -3.93 -11.52
N VAL A 346 24.77 -5.02 -11.12
CA VAL A 346 23.53 -5.47 -11.79
C VAL A 346 22.46 -4.42 -11.54
N ALA A 347 21.71 -4.01 -12.56
CA ALA A 347 20.66 -3.01 -12.50
C ALA A 347 19.40 -3.59 -11.80
N ILE A 348 19.51 -3.76 -10.48
CA ILE A 348 18.51 -4.44 -9.65
C ILE A 348 17.18 -3.71 -9.71
N GLY A 349 17.20 -2.37 -9.60
CA GLY A 349 15.98 -1.56 -9.65
C GLY A 349 15.27 -1.63 -10.99
N TYR A 350 16.01 -1.68 -12.09
CA TYR A 350 15.43 -1.84 -13.44
C TYR A 350 14.74 -3.21 -13.61
N LEU A 351 15.36 -4.26 -13.06
CA LEU A 351 14.79 -5.61 -13.08
C LEU A 351 13.57 -5.74 -12.16
N GLU A 352 13.59 -5.09 -11.00
CA GLU A 352 12.46 -5.02 -10.08
C GLU A 352 11.26 -4.32 -10.75
N ARG A 353 11.50 -3.14 -11.36
CA ARG A 353 10.49 -2.42 -12.15
C ARG A 353 9.93 -3.30 -13.26
N PHE A 354 10.81 -3.91 -14.05
CA PHE A 354 10.40 -4.75 -15.18
C PHE A 354 9.49 -5.90 -14.74
N ALA A 355 9.85 -6.65 -13.70
CA ALA A 355 9.05 -7.77 -13.23
C ALA A 355 7.66 -7.33 -12.72
N ALA A 356 7.60 -6.19 -12.01
CA ALA A 356 6.35 -5.64 -11.50
C ALA A 356 5.44 -5.06 -12.60
N ASP A 357 6.03 -4.38 -13.59
CA ASP A 357 5.28 -3.84 -14.73
C ASP A 357 4.76 -4.98 -15.62
N TYR A 358 5.59 -5.99 -15.89
CA TYR A 358 5.22 -7.18 -16.67
C TYR A 358 4.03 -7.92 -16.06
N GLU A 359 4.06 -8.15 -14.74
CA GLU A 359 2.96 -8.80 -14.04
C GLU A 359 1.67 -8.00 -14.15
N ARG A 360 1.73 -6.68 -14.00
CA ARG A 360 0.56 -5.80 -14.15
C ARG A 360 -0.03 -5.84 -15.55
N GLU A 361 0.79 -5.93 -16.59
CA GLU A 361 0.37 -5.91 -17.99
C GLU A 361 -0.13 -7.25 -18.49
N HIS A 362 0.38 -8.36 -17.95
CA HIS A 362 0.09 -9.72 -18.40
C HIS A 362 -0.80 -10.52 -17.44
N GLY A 363 -1.37 -9.87 -16.42
CA GLY A 363 -2.33 -10.49 -15.52
C GLY A 363 -1.68 -11.50 -14.59
N GLY A 364 -0.87 -11.07 -13.67
CA GLY A 364 -0.49 -11.85 -12.50
C GLY A 364 -1.67 -11.97 -11.56
N ALA A 365 -1.93 -13.19 -11.06
CA ALA A 365 -2.94 -13.50 -10.06
C ALA A 365 -2.69 -12.78 -8.72
#